data_de7b36b73da17bcaa1d2d226d9107dd8
#
_entry.id   de7b36b73da17bcaa1d2d226d9107dd8
#
_cell.length_a   1.000
_cell.length_b   1.000
_cell.length_c   1.000
_cell.angle_alpha   90.00
_cell.angle_beta   90.00
_cell.angle_gamma   90.00
#
_symmetry.space_group_name_H-M   'P 1'
#
loop_
_entity.id
_entity.type
_entity.pdbx_description
1 polymer ?
#
loop_
_entity_poly.entity_id
_entity_poly.type
_entity_poly.pdbx_seq_one_letter_code
_entity_poly.pdbx_strand_id
1 'polypeptide(L)'
;MKKNLEVNKINNLVELFFKQCENQFDKNKILLSSLKEPRKNFSWQETSNSIIKLSEELKKLTNKGDRCLLISENRPEWFISDLSIMLAGLITVPAYTTYAQKDYEYIINDCSPSIVIVSNIEQFNKVKNILKN
;
A
#
# COMPACT_ATOMS: atom_id res chain seq x y z
N MET A 1 -27.48 11.32 9.66
CA MET A 1 -26.55 12.30 10.25
C MET A 1 -25.12 11.80 10.06
N LYS A 2 -24.28 12.51 9.30
CA LYS A 2 -22.85 12.20 9.24
C LYS A 2 -22.26 12.55 10.62
N LYS A 3 -21.78 11.56 11.37
CA LYS A 3 -20.97 11.83 12.57
C LYS A 3 -19.74 12.60 12.10
N ASN A 4 -19.59 13.84 12.54
CA ASN A 4 -18.36 14.59 12.35
C ASN A 4 -17.24 13.77 13.01
N LEU A 5 -16.25 13.35 12.22
CA LEU A 5 -15.04 12.75 12.76
C LEU A 5 -14.33 13.79 13.62
N GLU A 6 -14.16 13.49 14.90
CA GLU A 6 -13.29 14.27 15.77
C GLU A 6 -11.83 13.94 15.37
N VAL A 7 -11.33 14.66 14.38
CA VAL A 7 -9.98 14.46 13.80
C VAL A 7 -8.90 14.49 14.87
N ASN A 8 -9.10 15.27 15.93
CA ASN A 8 -8.17 15.38 17.06
C ASN A 8 -8.00 14.09 17.89
N LYS A 9 -8.81 13.05 17.63
CA LYS A 9 -8.72 11.74 18.29
C LYS A 9 -8.19 10.65 17.35
N ILE A 10 -7.63 11.00 16.22
CA ILE A 10 -7.09 10.06 15.23
C ILE A 10 -5.57 10.14 15.27
N ASN A 11 -4.92 8.99 15.52
CA ASN A 11 -3.47 8.95 15.73
C ASN A 11 -2.68 8.75 14.42
N ASN A 12 -3.29 8.14 13.40
CA ASN A 12 -2.61 7.82 12.14
C ASN A 12 -3.59 7.58 10.99
N LEU A 13 -3.07 7.47 9.75
CA LEU A 13 -3.86 7.28 8.54
C LEU A 13 -4.65 5.96 8.51
N VAL A 14 -4.09 4.89 9.07
CA VAL A 14 -4.76 3.59 9.14
C VAL A 14 -6.00 3.67 10.02
N GLU A 15 -5.87 4.29 11.21
CA GLU A 15 -7.01 4.51 12.11
C GLU A 15 -8.07 5.39 11.44
N LEU A 16 -7.66 6.45 10.73
CA LEU A 16 -8.56 7.31 9.97
C LEU A 16 -9.36 6.50 8.94
N PHE A 17 -8.68 5.67 8.16
CA PHE A 17 -9.31 4.85 7.13
C PHE A 17 -10.36 3.91 7.74
N PHE A 18 -10.00 3.13 8.77
CA PHE A 18 -10.93 2.18 9.38
C PHE A 18 -12.10 2.85 10.09
N LYS A 19 -11.91 4.00 10.74
CA LYS A 19 -13.03 4.81 11.27
C LYS A 19 -13.96 5.30 10.17
N GLN A 20 -13.43 5.65 8.99
CA GLN A 20 -14.28 5.99 7.83
C GLN A 20 -15.04 4.76 7.33
N CYS A 21 -14.43 3.57 7.28
CA CYS A 21 -15.11 2.33 6.94
C CYS A 21 -16.28 2.03 7.89
N GLU A 22 -16.10 2.23 9.19
CA GLU A 22 -17.15 2.03 10.20
C GLU A 22 -18.33 3.01 10.03
N ASN A 23 -18.02 4.26 9.68
CA ASN A 23 -19.02 5.32 9.48
C ASN A 23 -19.71 5.25 8.11
N GLN A 24 -19.24 4.41 7.19
CA GLN A 24 -19.84 4.26 5.86
C GLN A 24 -21.14 3.47 5.97
N PHE A 25 -22.27 4.13 5.63
CA PHE A 25 -23.59 3.52 5.66
C PHE A 25 -23.73 2.37 4.65
N ASP A 26 -23.25 2.57 3.42
CA ASP A 26 -23.22 1.55 2.37
C ASP A 26 -21.77 1.08 2.12
N LYS A 27 -21.43 -0.07 2.68
CA LYS A 27 -20.11 -0.68 2.54
C LYS A 27 -19.84 -1.21 1.13
N ASN A 28 -20.87 -1.42 0.32
CA ASN A 28 -20.75 -1.85 -1.08
C ASN A 28 -20.50 -0.69 -2.03
N LYS A 29 -20.63 0.56 -1.55
CA LYS A 29 -20.28 1.74 -2.34
C LYS A 29 -18.83 1.66 -2.81
N ILE A 30 -18.61 1.98 -4.10
CA ILE A 30 -17.26 2.01 -4.68
C ILE A 30 -16.43 3.10 -4.00
N LEU A 31 -15.25 2.72 -3.55
CA LEU A 31 -14.24 3.61 -3.00
C LEU A 31 -13.13 3.91 -4.02
N LEU A 32 -12.62 2.88 -4.68
CA LEU A 32 -11.51 2.98 -5.62
C LEU A 32 -11.91 2.43 -6.98
N SER A 33 -11.44 3.08 -8.04
CA SER A 33 -11.63 2.63 -9.41
C SER A 33 -10.33 2.75 -10.20
N SER A 34 -10.01 1.76 -11.05
CA SER A 34 -8.91 1.89 -11.99
C SER A 34 -9.32 2.79 -13.15
N LEU A 35 -8.37 3.57 -13.69
CA LEU A 35 -8.58 4.38 -14.88
C LEU A 35 -8.41 3.59 -16.18
N LYS A 36 -7.71 2.44 -16.12
CA LYS A 36 -7.41 1.59 -17.28
C LYS A 36 -8.49 0.51 -17.44
N GLU A 37 -8.81 0.18 -18.69
CA GLU A 37 -9.67 -0.96 -19.00
C GLU A 37 -8.90 -2.30 -18.94
N PRO A 38 -9.54 -3.42 -18.51
CA PRO A 38 -10.88 -3.44 -17.93
C PRO A 38 -10.90 -2.77 -16.55
N ARG A 39 -11.91 -1.93 -16.32
CA ARG A 39 -12.02 -1.20 -15.05
C ARG A 39 -12.18 -2.16 -13.88
N LYS A 40 -11.33 -1.99 -12.87
CA LYS A 40 -11.45 -2.66 -11.57
C LYS A 40 -12.01 -1.66 -10.57
N ASN A 41 -13.09 -2.04 -9.93
CA ASN A 41 -13.70 -1.27 -8.87
C ASN A 41 -13.56 -2.02 -7.55
N PHE A 42 -13.30 -1.27 -6.49
CA PHE A 42 -13.22 -1.80 -5.13
C PHE A 42 -14.18 -1.01 -4.25
N SER A 43 -15.10 -1.69 -3.63
CA SER A 43 -15.97 -1.11 -2.60
C SER A 43 -15.19 -0.82 -1.31
N TRP A 44 -15.79 -0.10 -0.38
CA TRP A 44 -15.24 0.10 0.96
C TRP A 44 -14.95 -1.24 1.65
N GLN A 45 -15.87 -2.21 1.54
CA GLN A 45 -15.71 -3.53 2.13
C GLN A 45 -14.56 -4.31 1.50
N GLU A 46 -14.49 -4.35 0.17
CA GLU A 46 -13.43 -5.07 -0.56
C GLU A 46 -12.07 -4.45 -0.29
N THR A 47 -12.00 -3.11 -0.26
CA THR A 47 -10.77 -2.38 0.05
C THR A 47 -10.28 -2.69 1.45
N SER A 48 -11.15 -2.61 2.47
CA SER A 48 -10.77 -2.90 3.86
C SER A 48 -10.34 -4.34 4.06
N ASN A 49 -11.07 -5.31 3.46
CA ASN A 49 -10.70 -6.72 3.52
C ASN A 49 -9.35 -7.00 2.86
N SER A 50 -9.09 -6.37 1.72
CA SER A 50 -7.81 -6.51 1.00
C SER A 50 -6.64 -5.97 1.82
N ILE A 51 -6.83 -4.82 2.48
CA ILE A 51 -5.82 -4.22 3.35
C ILE A 51 -5.51 -5.15 4.54
N ILE A 52 -6.54 -5.69 5.20
CA ILE A 52 -6.36 -6.60 6.34
C ILE A 52 -5.60 -7.86 5.90
N LYS A 53 -6.06 -8.53 4.84
CA LYS A 53 -5.43 -9.76 4.34
C LYS A 53 -3.96 -9.56 3.97
N LEU A 54 -3.65 -8.51 3.21
CA LEU A 54 -2.27 -8.24 2.83
C LEU A 54 -1.41 -7.90 4.05
N SER A 55 -1.93 -7.14 5.01
CA SER A 55 -1.19 -6.82 6.23
C SER A 55 -0.86 -8.05 7.07
N GLU A 56 -1.76 -9.03 7.13
CA GLU A 56 -1.53 -10.30 7.83
C GLU A 56 -0.42 -11.12 7.18
N GLU A 57 -0.37 -11.16 5.82
CA GLU A 57 0.71 -11.83 5.11
C GLU A 57 2.05 -11.11 5.29
N LEU A 58 2.07 -9.78 5.23
CA LEU A 58 3.28 -9.00 5.47
C LEU A 58 3.86 -9.24 6.87
N LYS A 59 3.01 -9.31 7.90
CA LYS A 59 3.43 -9.60 9.29
C LYS A 59 4.12 -10.95 9.45
N LYS A 60 3.81 -11.94 8.61
CA LYS A 60 4.46 -13.26 8.64
C LYS A 60 5.89 -13.23 8.09
N LEU A 61 6.17 -12.26 7.22
CA LEU A 61 7.42 -12.17 6.45
C LEU A 61 8.39 -11.11 6.98
N THR A 62 7.93 -10.25 7.88
CA THR A 62 8.66 -9.04 8.30
C THR A 62 8.51 -8.76 9.79
N ASN A 63 9.33 -7.84 10.30
CA ASN A 63 9.25 -7.35 11.67
C ASN A 63 8.72 -5.90 11.68
N LYS A 64 8.12 -5.51 12.80
CA LYS A 64 7.67 -4.12 12.99
C LYS A 64 8.84 -3.14 12.81
N GLY A 65 8.61 -2.09 12.01
CA GLY A 65 9.61 -1.08 11.69
C GLY A 65 10.47 -1.41 10.46
N ASP A 66 10.33 -2.60 9.88
CA ASP A 66 10.97 -2.93 8.61
C ASP A 66 10.47 -2.00 7.48
N ARG A 67 11.34 -1.76 6.48
CA ARG A 67 10.98 -0.96 5.30
C ARG A 67 10.45 -1.86 4.22
N CYS A 68 9.37 -1.41 3.57
CA CYS A 68 8.79 -2.03 2.39
C CYS A 68 8.90 -1.05 1.22
N LEU A 69 9.69 -1.38 0.20
CA LEU A 69 9.79 -0.60 -1.02
C LEU A 69 8.57 -0.88 -1.91
N LEU A 70 7.81 0.17 -2.25
CA LEU A 70 6.60 0.09 -3.06
C LEU A 70 6.82 0.79 -4.40
N ILE A 71 6.91 0.02 -5.49
CA ILE A 71 7.13 0.52 -6.86
C ILE A 71 5.88 0.25 -7.68
N SER A 72 5.04 1.24 -7.86
CA SER A 72 3.79 1.11 -8.60
C SER A 72 3.30 2.46 -9.10
N GLU A 73 2.57 2.41 -10.19
CA GLU A 73 1.77 3.52 -10.69
C GLU A 73 0.63 3.84 -9.70
N ASN A 74 0.02 5.03 -9.86
CA ASN A 74 -1.21 5.39 -9.15
C ASN A 74 -2.37 4.50 -9.62
N ARG A 75 -2.75 3.55 -8.78
CA ARG A 75 -3.80 2.56 -9.03
C ARG A 75 -4.41 2.10 -7.69
N PRO A 76 -5.62 1.50 -7.69
CA PRO A 76 -6.25 1.03 -6.45
C PRO A 76 -5.34 0.16 -5.59
N GLU A 77 -4.59 -0.74 -6.20
CA GLU A 77 -3.69 -1.66 -5.51
C GLU A 77 -2.51 -0.95 -4.84
N TRP A 78 -2.08 0.23 -5.33
CA TRP A 78 -1.09 1.06 -4.65
C TRP A 78 -1.61 1.54 -3.30
N PHE A 79 -2.83 2.08 -3.26
CA PHE A 79 -3.48 2.54 -2.03
C PHE A 79 -3.68 1.40 -1.03
N ILE A 80 -4.15 0.23 -1.52
CA ILE A 80 -4.32 -0.97 -0.70
C ILE A 80 -2.97 -1.41 -0.12
N SER A 81 -1.91 -1.45 -0.93
CA SER A 81 -0.58 -1.85 -0.49
C SER A 81 -0.02 -0.91 0.56
N ASP A 82 -0.12 0.41 0.35
CA ASP A 82 0.40 1.42 1.28
C ASP A 82 -0.25 1.32 2.67
N LEU A 83 -1.58 1.26 2.72
CA LEU A 83 -2.28 1.07 3.99
C LEU A 83 -2.02 -0.30 4.63
N SER A 84 -1.81 -1.35 3.82
CA SER A 84 -1.46 -2.69 4.33
C SER A 84 -0.08 -2.71 4.97
N ILE A 85 0.89 -2.05 4.36
CA ILE A 85 2.25 -1.89 4.88
C ILE A 85 2.20 -1.17 6.23
N MET A 86 1.50 -0.05 6.31
CA MET A 86 1.33 0.70 7.56
C MET A 86 0.57 -0.09 8.63
N LEU A 87 -0.49 -0.83 8.27
CA LEU A 87 -1.26 -1.69 9.19
C LEU A 87 -0.42 -2.86 9.71
N ALA A 88 0.53 -3.36 8.91
CA ALA A 88 1.48 -4.37 9.35
C ALA A 88 2.55 -3.81 10.31
N GLY A 89 2.61 -2.50 10.52
CA GLY A 89 3.60 -1.85 11.36
C GLY A 89 4.94 -1.61 10.65
N LEU A 90 4.93 -1.64 9.32
CA LEU A 90 6.08 -1.40 8.46
C LEU A 90 6.15 0.08 8.04
N ILE A 91 7.27 0.44 7.43
CA ILE A 91 7.49 1.77 6.86
C ILE A 91 7.41 1.67 5.34
N THR A 92 6.47 2.36 4.72
CA THR A 92 6.39 2.45 3.26
C THR A 92 7.49 3.34 2.72
N VAL A 93 8.25 2.83 1.75
CA VAL A 93 9.20 3.61 0.94
C VAL A 93 8.67 3.62 -0.49
N PRO A 94 7.92 4.66 -0.91
CA PRO A 94 7.37 4.72 -2.25
C PRO A 94 8.43 5.15 -3.26
N ALA A 95 8.42 4.54 -4.44
CA ALA A 95 9.30 4.91 -5.55
C ALA A 95 8.55 4.99 -6.87
N TYR A 96 8.95 5.91 -7.73
CA TYR A 96 8.33 6.11 -9.03
C TYR A 96 8.73 5.00 -10.02
N THR A 97 7.78 4.55 -10.83
CA THR A 97 8.02 3.54 -11.88
C THR A 97 8.93 4.05 -13.02
N THR A 98 9.11 5.36 -13.10
CA THR A 98 9.96 6.02 -14.11
C THR A 98 11.44 6.09 -13.74
N TYR A 99 11.80 5.69 -12.52
CA TYR A 99 13.20 5.65 -12.11
C TYR A 99 14.04 4.69 -12.93
N ALA A 100 15.30 5.06 -13.16
CA ALA A 100 16.28 4.19 -13.77
C ALA A 100 16.81 3.17 -12.72
N GLN A 101 17.47 2.12 -13.20
CA GLN A 101 18.01 1.06 -12.33
C GLN A 101 18.95 1.62 -11.24
N LYS A 102 19.80 2.59 -11.57
CA LYS A 102 20.72 3.25 -10.63
C LYS A 102 20.01 3.96 -9.48
N ASP A 103 18.80 4.51 -9.73
CA ASP A 103 18.02 5.21 -8.72
C ASP A 103 17.43 4.19 -7.73
N TYR A 104 16.97 3.04 -8.22
CA TYR A 104 16.53 1.93 -7.36
C TYR A 104 17.68 1.32 -6.56
N GLU A 105 18.86 1.20 -7.16
CA GLU A 105 20.05 0.72 -6.45
C GLU A 105 20.39 1.64 -5.27
N TYR A 106 20.37 2.95 -5.49
CA TYR A 106 20.55 3.92 -4.42
C TYR A 106 19.50 3.76 -3.31
N ILE A 107 18.20 3.72 -3.66
CA ILE A 107 17.11 3.60 -2.69
C ILE A 107 17.21 2.30 -1.90
N ILE A 108 17.46 1.17 -2.57
CA ILE A 108 17.56 -0.14 -1.94
C ILE A 108 18.75 -0.18 -0.96
N ASN A 109 19.90 0.36 -1.35
CA ASN A 109 21.08 0.41 -0.48
C ASN A 109 20.86 1.35 0.72
N ASP A 110 20.18 2.48 0.53
CA ASP A 110 19.89 3.45 1.59
C ASP A 110 18.87 2.92 2.60
N CYS A 111 17.73 2.42 2.14
CA CYS A 111 16.66 1.99 3.04
C CYS A 111 16.72 0.51 3.46
N SER A 112 17.51 -0.33 2.77
CA SER A 112 17.61 -1.78 3.04
C SER A 112 16.24 -2.43 3.27
N PRO A 113 15.36 -2.49 2.26
CA PRO A 113 14.00 -2.95 2.44
C PRO A 113 13.96 -4.47 2.69
N SER A 114 13.15 -4.91 3.65
CA SER A 114 12.91 -6.34 3.91
C SER A 114 11.98 -6.96 2.87
N ILE A 115 11.15 -6.14 2.24
CA ILE A 115 10.21 -6.55 1.19
C ILE A 115 10.16 -5.48 0.10
N VAL A 116 9.94 -5.93 -1.15
CA VAL A 116 9.71 -5.07 -2.31
C VAL A 116 8.41 -5.49 -2.98
N ILE A 117 7.48 -4.56 -3.11
CA ILE A 117 6.21 -4.73 -3.83
C ILE A 117 6.31 -3.98 -5.14
N VAL A 118 6.04 -4.65 -6.25
CA VAL A 118 6.09 -4.09 -7.60
C VAL A 118 4.76 -4.27 -8.33
N SER A 119 4.39 -3.33 -9.17
CA SER A 119 3.11 -3.37 -9.90
C SER A 119 3.06 -4.38 -11.06
N ASN A 120 4.22 -4.70 -11.63
CA ASN A 120 4.31 -5.57 -12.81
C ASN A 120 5.72 -6.14 -13.01
N ILE A 121 5.86 -7.00 -14.02
CA ILE A 121 7.11 -7.68 -14.34
C ILE A 121 8.21 -6.71 -14.85
N GLU A 122 7.82 -5.61 -15.46
CA GLU A 122 8.79 -4.59 -15.91
C GLU A 122 9.51 -3.99 -14.70
N GLN A 123 8.76 -3.57 -13.67
CA GLN A 123 9.33 -3.02 -12.45
C GLN A 123 10.15 -4.06 -11.68
N PHE A 124 9.69 -5.32 -11.65
CA PHE A 124 10.47 -6.43 -11.09
C PHE A 124 11.82 -6.59 -11.78
N ASN A 125 11.86 -6.54 -13.10
CA ASN A 125 13.11 -6.69 -13.87
C ASN A 125 14.12 -5.58 -13.59
N LYS A 126 13.69 -4.38 -13.21
CA LYS A 126 14.58 -3.28 -12.84
C LYS A 126 15.31 -3.51 -11.51
N VAL A 127 14.71 -4.26 -10.59
CA VAL A 127 15.23 -4.42 -9.22
C VAL A 127 15.77 -5.82 -8.89
N LYS A 128 15.34 -6.86 -9.61
CA LYS A 128 15.66 -8.26 -9.30
C LYS A 128 17.16 -8.58 -9.14
N ASN A 129 18.02 -7.90 -9.89
CA ASN A 129 19.48 -8.14 -9.83
C ASN A 129 20.11 -7.39 -8.65
N ILE A 130 19.52 -6.26 -8.22
CA ILE A 130 19.98 -5.50 -7.06
C ILE A 130 19.66 -6.27 -5.77
N LEU A 131 18.50 -6.93 -5.72
CA LEU A 131 18.02 -7.67 -4.54
C LEU A 131 18.73 -9.01 -4.31
N LYS A 132 19.57 -9.49 -5.26
CA LYS A 132 20.32 -10.73 -5.16
C LYS A 132 21.68 -10.58 -4.49
N ASN A 133 22.13 -9.36 -4.29
CA ASN A 133 23.38 -9.01 -3.63
C ASN A 133 23.16 -8.62 -2.18
#